data_2270044d4a98534aa6b6aa665af3f101
#
_entry.id   2270044d4a98534aa6b6aa665af3f101
#
_cell.length_a   1.000
_cell.length_b   1.000
_cell.length_c   1.000
_cell.angle_alpha   90.00
_cell.angle_beta   90.00
_cell.angle_gamma   90.00
#
_symmetry.space_group_name_H-M   'P 1'
#
loop_
_entity.id
_entity.type
_entity.pdbx_description
1 polymer ?
#
loop_
_entity_poly.entity_id
_entity_poly.type
_entity_poly.pdbx_seq_one_letter_code
_entity_poly.pdbx_strand_id
1 'polypeptide(L)'
;MNKILLTFILAGVALTASAQAVRPVSTALAAPGVAQRYVDLVTSSDLFIDGQVGILAVTVGGDTLVNHRSLNRLLPASNMKLISTGMALHYLGADFRFETTLAYDGEVVDGVLKGDLYIVGGGDPTLGAKDSIATPVDDLFARWKELLQNAGIRRIDGRIVGDGRYFDGLIEEPSWSYGDLGTYYATGGNGLCFYENVIDIKATPGAAVGDPVSCEVLYPNTPWMSWDFPCTTGPAGTGDELYLYTTDLWPVAQMRGSFALDRKPKVEECSNKYGALTCAYYFYKYLTASGFCVSEGPADIGFDGRVRTDPTASFGEGTGPLAPAVSQLTEVGKTYSPELLKIIKKTNWDSDNFFAETLLRTLCVRERKTASYDTLRVHALALLERLGVDTSSGIHISDGSGLSRENYISPDAMVRYLRVMLRYRCFDDFVHSLAQPGHNGPYFSRLRGESEALKDRIYMKSGSMGGVRCYSGYVLPVSGEKKDIIIFSVMTNNVTAPGSKVFAAIDKIIALIASGN
;
A
#
# COMPACT_ATOMS: atom_id res chain seq x y z
N MET A 1 40.57 50.82 -17.33
CA MET A 1 41.39 50.65 -18.58
C MET A 1 42.27 49.44 -18.38
N ASN A 2 41.98 48.35 -19.07
CA ASN A 2 42.87 47.41 -19.70
C ASN A 2 42.03 46.21 -20.16
N LYS A 3 41.88 46.14 -21.48
CA LYS A 3 41.28 45.03 -22.20
C LYS A 3 42.32 43.93 -22.32
N ILE A 4 42.00 42.68 -21.93
CA ILE A 4 42.74 41.49 -22.27
C ILE A 4 41.94 40.75 -23.32
N LEU A 5 42.52 40.65 -24.51
CA LEU A 5 42.01 39.97 -25.68
C LEU A 5 42.45 38.49 -25.57
N LEU A 6 41.51 37.56 -25.50
CA LEU A 6 41.81 36.12 -25.55
C LEU A 6 41.58 35.59 -26.98
N THR A 7 42.64 35.19 -27.62
CA THR A 7 42.65 34.61 -28.97
C THR A 7 42.41 33.12 -28.86
N PHE A 8 41.32 32.62 -29.44
CA PHE A 8 41.06 31.17 -29.58
C PHE A 8 41.70 30.66 -30.87
N ILE A 9 42.63 29.72 -30.76
CA ILE A 9 43.16 28.95 -31.86
C ILE A 9 42.25 27.74 -32.10
N LEU A 10 41.55 27.70 -33.22
CA LEU A 10 40.85 26.50 -33.70
C LEU A 10 41.85 25.60 -34.43
N ALA A 11 42.16 24.43 -33.85
CA ALA A 11 42.82 23.34 -34.54
C ALA A 11 41.73 22.42 -35.15
N GLY A 12 41.57 22.49 -36.47
CA GLY A 12 40.68 21.60 -37.19
C GLY A 12 41.30 20.21 -37.36
N VAL A 13 40.70 19.19 -36.80
CA VAL A 13 40.98 17.79 -37.10
C VAL A 13 39.90 17.31 -38.08
N ALA A 14 40.31 17.10 -39.33
CA ALA A 14 39.48 16.49 -40.36
C ALA A 14 39.40 14.97 -40.12
N LEU A 15 38.28 14.49 -39.59
CA LEU A 15 37.95 13.07 -39.58
C LEU A 15 37.23 12.73 -40.89
N THR A 16 37.89 11.99 -41.76
CA THR A 16 37.26 11.36 -42.92
C THR A 16 36.48 10.16 -42.46
N ALA A 17 35.15 10.33 -42.26
CA ALA A 17 34.23 9.22 -42.04
C ALA A 17 33.89 8.59 -43.40
N SER A 18 34.36 7.36 -43.64
CA SER A 18 33.86 6.52 -44.73
C SER A 18 32.41 6.13 -44.43
N ALA A 19 31.48 6.73 -45.16
CA ALA A 19 30.08 6.33 -45.11
C ALA A 19 29.91 4.96 -45.75
N GLN A 20 29.91 3.90 -44.95
CA GLN A 20 29.32 2.63 -45.37
C GLN A 20 27.82 2.82 -45.50
N ALA A 21 27.31 2.71 -46.72
CA ALA A 21 25.89 2.73 -47.01
C ALA A 21 25.21 1.57 -46.26
N VAL A 22 24.52 1.89 -45.15
CA VAL A 22 23.60 0.96 -44.48
C VAL A 22 22.48 0.72 -45.44
N ARG A 23 22.43 -0.45 -46.07
CA ARG A 23 21.25 -0.89 -46.84
C ARG A 23 20.07 -0.90 -45.90
N PRO A 24 18.93 -0.25 -46.21
CA PRO A 24 17.72 -0.40 -45.43
C PRO A 24 17.33 -1.88 -45.50
N VAL A 25 17.40 -2.57 -44.37
CA VAL A 25 16.72 -3.84 -44.19
C VAL A 25 15.23 -3.52 -44.24
N SER A 26 14.59 -3.79 -45.37
CA SER A 26 13.16 -3.79 -45.50
C SER A 26 12.64 -4.97 -44.68
N THR A 27 12.45 -4.76 -43.39
CA THR A 27 11.58 -5.63 -42.59
C THR A 27 10.16 -5.33 -43.04
N ALA A 28 9.62 -6.14 -43.94
CA ALA A 28 8.20 -6.21 -44.11
C ALA A 28 7.60 -6.45 -42.70
N LEU A 29 6.91 -5.44 -42.15
CA LEU A 29 6.24 -5.57 -40.87
C LEU A 29 5.26 -6.74 -41.01
N ALA A 30 5.48 -7.79 -40.21
CA ALA A 30 4.53 -8.89 -40.11
C ALA A 30 3.13 -8.32 -39.82
N ALA A 31 2.08 -8.91 -40.40
CA ALA A 31 0.72 -8.45 -40.14
C ALA A 31 0.45 -8.47 -38.64
N PRO A 32 -0.21 -7.44 -38.08
CA PRO A 32 -0.49 -7.38 -36.64
C PRO A 32 -1.24 -8.62 -36.17
N GLY A 33 -0.85 -9.16 -35.01
CA GLY A 33 -1.54 -10.29 -34.37
C GLY A 33 -3.00 -9.95 -34.02
N VAL A 34 -3.79 -10.96 -33.67
CA VAL A 34 -5.22 -10.77 -33.35
C VAL A 34 -5.41 -9.83 -32.16
N ALA A 35 -4.55 -9.95 -31.14
CA ALA A 35 -4.58 -9.09 -29.97
C ALA A 35 -4.35 -7.61 -30.33
N GLN A 36 -3.35 -7.31 -31.17
CA GLN A 36 -3.06 -5.94 -31.60
C GLN A 36 -4.24 -5.37 -32.43
N ARG A 37 -4.78 -6.11 -33.39
CA ARG A 37 -5.95 -5.65 -34.18
C ARG A 37 -7.17 -5.35 -33.32
N TYR A 38 -7.43 -6.18 -32.30
CA TYR A 38 -8.52 -5.93 -31.36
C TYR A 38 -8.28 -4.66 -30.53
N VAL A 39 -7.05 -4.45 -30.03
CA VAL A 39 -6.67 -3.24 -29.31
C VAL A 39 -6.86 -2.00 -30.20
N ASP A 40 -6.39 -2.01 -31.44
CA ASP A 40 -6.55 -0.90 -32.38
C ASP A 40 -8.01 -0.56 -32.63
N LEU A 41 -8.86 -1.61 -32.77
CA LEU A 41 -10.31 -1.44 -32.96
C LEU A 41 -10.98 -0.84 -31.71
N VAL A 42 -10.74 -1.41 -30.54
CA VAL A 42 -11.48 -1.04 -29.32
C VAL A 42 -11.03 0.32 -28.78
N THR A 43 -9.75 0.66 -28.91
CA THR A 43 -9.21 1.96 -28.46
C THR A 43 -9.64 3.13 -29.36
N SER A 44 -10.09 2.84 -30.58
CA SER A 44 -10.67 3.82 -31.52
C SER A 44 -12.20 3.92 -31.40
N SER A 45 -12.84 3.11 -30.57
CA SER A 45 -14.29 3.12 -30.37
C SER A 45 -14.72 4.16 -29.32
N ASP A 46 -16.02 4.46 -29.28
CA ASP A 46 -16.62 5.35 -28.28
C ASP A 46 -16.36 4.94 -26.83
N LEU A 47 -15.97 3.68 -26.61
CA LEU A 47 -15.65 3.17 -25.26
C LEU A 47 -14.44 3.86 -24.64
N PHE A 48 -13.43 4.21 -25.45
CA PHE A 48 -12.15 4.76 -24.98
C PHE A 48 -11.75 6.08 -25.63
N ILE A 49 -12.60 6.63 -26.53
CA ILE A 49 -12.23 7.80 -27.34
C ILE A 49 -11.86 9.02 -26.50
N ASP A 50 -12.55 9.21 -25.37
CA ASP A 50 -12.30 10.33 -24.45
C ASP A 50 -11.32 9.98 -23.31
N GLY A 51 -10.86 8.72 -23.27
CA GLY A 51 -9.95 8.22 -22.25
C GLY A 51 -8.52 8.10 -22.75
N GLN A 52 -7.64 7.79 -21.80
CA GLN A 52 -6.26 7.45 -22.10
C GLN A 52 -6.07 5.94 -21.92
N VAL A 53 -5.52 5.28 -22.95
CA VAL A 53 -5.21 3.85 -22.92
C VAL A 53 -3.75 3.66 -23.27
N GLY A 54 -3.05 2.88 -22.46
CA GLY A 54 -1.69 2.43 -22.71
C GLY A 54 -1.58 0.93 -22.50
N ILE A 55 -1.00 0.21 -23.45
CA ILE A 55 -0.88 -1.25 -23.39
C ILE A 55 0.48 -1.67 -23.93
N LEU A 56 1.13 -2.59 -23.21
CA LEU A 56 2.28 -3.33 -23.70
C LEU A 56 2.16 -4.79 -23.29
N ALA A 57 2.35 -5.70 -24.23
CA ALA A 57 2.50 -7.12 -23.97
C ALA A 57 3.64 -7.67 -24.82
N VAL A 58 4.59 -8.33 -24.16
CA VAL A 58 5.80 -8.86 -24.79
C VAL A 58 6.12 -10.26 -24.25
N THR A 59 6.73 -11.10 -25.08
CA THR A 59 7.36 -12.31 -24.57
C THR A 59 8.72 -12.02 -23.93
N VAL A 60 9.18 -12.86 -23.03
CA VAL A 60 10.56 -12.79 -22.51
C VAL A 60 11.57 -12.97 -23.64
N GLY A 61 11.24 -13.75 -24.67
CA GLY A 61 12.04 -13.96 -25.87
C GLY A 61 12.23 -12.71 -26.73
N GLY A 62 11.37 -11.70 -26.58
CA GLY A 62 11.52 -10.41 -27.25
C GLY A 62 10.40 -10.07 -28.26
N ASP A 63 9.45 -10.97 -28.51
CA ASP A 63 8.34 -10.69 -29.40
C ASP A 63 7.38 -9.69 -28.75
N THR A 64 6.92 -8.71 -29.52
CA THR A 64 5.88 -7.77 -29.12
C THR A 64 4.53 -8.24 -29.64
N LEU A 65 3.62 -8.60 -28.71
CA LEU A 65 2.26 -9.05 -29.04
C LEU A 65 1.30 -7.87 -29.19
N VAL A 66 1.44 -6.87 -28.31
CA VAL A 66 0.66 -5.64 -28.31
C VAL A 66 1.54 -4.48 -27.89
N ASN A 67 1.45 -3.38 -28.65
CA ASN A 67 2.02 -2.09 -28.28
C ASN A 67 1.07 -0.97 -28.68
N HIS A 68 0.43 -0.34 -27.68
CA HIS A 68 -0.44 0.80 -27.89
C HIS A 68 -0.10 1.88 -26.87
N ARG A 69 0.45 3.01 -27.32
CA ARG A 69 0.84 4.16 -26.47
C ARG A 69 1.57 3.76 -25.18
N SER A 70 2.42 2.74 -25.26
CA SER A 70 3.06 2.11 -24.10
C SER A 70 3.97 3.05 -23.30
N LEU A 71 4.43 4.16 -23.89
CA LEU A 71 5.27 5.16 -23.22
C LEU A 71 4.46 6.23 -22.47
N ASN A 72 3.12 6.28 -22.64
CA ASN A 72 2.30 7.23 -21.91
C ASN A 72 2.32 6.95 -20.42
N ARG A 73 2.54 7.99 -19.62
CA ARG A 73 2.47 7.93 -18.17
C ARG A 73 1.02 7.96 -17.72
N LEU A 74 0.60 6.97 -16.98
CA LEU A 74 -0.77 6.77 -16.55
C LEU A 74 -0.80 6.53 -15.04
N LEU A 75 -1.91 6.85 -14.40
CA LEU A 75 -2.15 6.50 -13.00
C LEU A 75 -2.22 4.98 -12.90
N PRO A 76 -1.36 4.36 -12.08
CA PRO A 76 -1.33 2.90 -11.95
C PRO A 76 -2.41 2.37 -11.01
N ALA A 77 -2.95 3.22 -10.13
CA ALA A 77 -3.72 2.77 -8.98
C ALA A 77 -2.98 1.61 -8.27
N SER A 78 -3.69 0.61 -7.77
CA SER A 78 -3.06 -0.51 -7.03
C SER A 78 -2.10 -1.38 -7.84
N ASN A 79 -1.86 -1.12 -9.15
CA ASN A 79 -0.74 -1.76 -9.84
C ASN A 79 0.62 -1.31 -9.27
N MET A 80 0.67 -0.18 -8.54
CA MET A 80 1.86 0.24 -7.78
C MET A 80 2.32 -0.84 -6.79
N LYS A 81 1.39 -1.63 -6.25
CA LYS A 81 1.69 -2.71 -5.31
C LYS A 81 2.59 -3.80 -5.89
N LEU A 82 2.62 -3.98 -7.21
CA LEU A 82 3.61 -4.85 -7.86
C LEU A 82 5.04 -4.41 -7.50
N ILE A 83 5.29 -3.09 -7.52
CA ILE A 83 6.59 -2.52 -7.18
C ILE A 83 6.87 -2.69 -5.69
N SER A 84 5.96 -2.28 -4.81
CA SER A 84 6.14 -2.34 -3.36
C SER A 84 6.37 -3.78 -2.87
N THR A 85 5.55 -4.72 -3.33
CA THR A 85 5.63 -6.13 -2.91
C THR A 85 6.82 -6.86 -3.51
N GLY A 86 7.11 -6.65 -4.80
CA GLY A 86 8.25 -7.29 -5.45
C GLY A 86 9.59 -6.80 -4.91
N MET A 87 9.74 -5.49 -4.67
CA MET A 87 10.92 -4.94 -4.00
C MET A 87 11.04 -5.46 -2.56
N ALA A 88 9.94 -5.50 -1.80
CA ALA A 88 9.97 -6.03 -0.43
C ALA A 88 10.44 -7.49 -0.42
N LEU A 89 9.91 -8.32 -1.31
CA LEU A 89 10.33 -9.71 -1.41
C LEU A 89 11.80 -9.87 -1.81
N HIS A 90 12.29 -9.01 -2.71
CA HIS A 90 13.68 -9.06 -3.14
C HIS A 90 14.67 -8.61 -2.04
N TYR A 91 14.38 -7.49 -1.36
CA TYR A 91 15.33 -6.89 -0.42
C TYR A 91 15.24 -7.45 1.00
N LEU A 92 14.07 -7.92 1.42
CA LEU A 92 13.86 -8.45 2.77
C LEU A 92 13.90 -9.99 2.80
N GLY A 93 13.45 -10.65 1.73
CA GLY A 93 13.31 -12.12 1.67
C GLY A 93 11.95 -12.60 2.16
N ALA A 94 11.54 -13.80 1.70
CA ALA A 94 10.23 -14.39 1.99
C ALA A 94 10.00 -14.66 3.49
N ASP A 95 11.05 -15.03 4.21
CA ASP A 95 11.02 -15.42 5.63
C ASP A 95 11.17 -14.22 6.59
N PHE A 96 11.35 -13.01 6.06
CA PHE A 96 11.44 -11.80 6.90
C PHE A 96 10.20 -11.65 7.77
N ARG A 97 10.40 -11.18 9.01
CA ARG A 97 9.33 -10.87 9.96
C ARG A 97 9.57 -9.49 10.55
N PHE A 98 8.51 -8.72 10.67
CA PHE A 98 8.54 -7.47 11.42
C PHE A 98 8.65 -7.77 12.91
N GLU A 99 9.34 -6.90 13.65
CA GLU A 99 9.51 -7.03 15.10
C GLU A 99 8.73 -5.93 15.82
N THR A 100 8.03 -6.29 16.89
CA THR A 100 7.52 -5.34 17.89
C THR A 100 8.20 -5.64 19.20
N THR A 101 8.87 -4.65 19.79
CA THR A 101 9.69 -4.80 21.00
C THR A 101 9.00 -4.16 22.20
N LEU A 102 8.88 -4.90 23.30
CA LEU A 102 8.60 -4.31 24.59
C LEU A 102 9.93 -3.93 25.25
N ALA A 103 10.03 -2.69 25.71
CA ALA A 103 11.21 -2.15 26.38
C ALA A 103 10.78 -1.13 27.43
N TYR A 104 11.66 -0.74 28.34
CA TYR A 104 11.36 0.25 29.36
C TYR A 104 12.53 1.22 29.58
N ASP A 105 12.23 2.38 30.11
CA ASP A 105 13.20 3.27 30.75
C ASP A 105 13.18 3.09 32.28
N GLY A 106 14.15 3.69 32.99
CA GLY A 106 14.22 3.59 34.44
C GLY A 106 14.76 2.24 34.92
N GLU A 107 14.26 1.75 36.06
CA GLU A 107 14.77 0.55 36.75
C GLU A 107 13.66 -0.33 37.31
N VAL A 108 13.93 -1.62 37.46
CA VAL A 108 13.02 -2.57 38.14
C VAL A 108 13.52 -2.83 39.55
N VAL A 109 12.73 -2.44 40.56
CA VAL A 109 13.04 -2.63 41.99
C VAL A 109 11.90 -3.41 42.63
N ASP A 110 12.21 -4.54 43.23
CA ASP A 110 11.26 -5.42 43.95
C ASP A 110 10.01 -5.78 43.12
N GLY A 111 10.18 -5.93 41.80
CA GLY A 111 9.11 -6.26 40.86
C GLY A 111 8.30 -5.06 40.41
N VAL A 112 8.70 -3.86 40.75
CA VAL A 112 8.10 -2.60 40.30
C VAL A 112 9.01 -1.92 39.29
N LEU A 113 8.51 -1.72 38.06
CA LEU A 113 9.17 -0.86 37.10
C LEU A 113 8.95 0.62 37.53
N LYS A 114 10.05 1.32 37.82
CA LYS A 114 10.08 2.77 38.11
C LYS A 114 10.43 3.52 36.84
N GLY A 115 9.46 3.68 35.96
CA GLY A 115 9.62 4.26 34.64
C GLY A 115 8.49 3.84 33.70
N ASP A 116 8.60 4.25 32.45
CA ASP A 116 7.60 3.97 31.43
C ASP A 116 7.92 2.66 30.67
N LEU A 117 6.87 1.92 30.31
CA LEU A 117 6.94 0.78 29.41
C LEU A 117 6.65 1.23 27.98
N TYR A 118 7.53 0.94 27.04
CA TYR A 118 7.41 1.27 25.63
C TYR A 118 7.03 0.06 24.80
N ILE A 119 6.06 0.23 23.92
CA ILE A 119 5.75 -0.69 22.83
C ILE A 119 6.40 -0.10 21.58
N VAL A 120 7.59 -0.58 21.22
CA VAL A 120 8.37 -0.05 20.09
C VAL A 120 7.99 -0.81 18.84
N GLY A 121 7.31 -0.12 17.92
CA GLY A 121 6.91 -0.70 16.66
C GLY A 121 8.04 -0.75 15.64
N GLY A 122 8.08 -1.82 14.85
CA GLY A 122 9.02 -2.02 13.75
C GLY A 122 8.34 -2.03 12.37
N GLY A 123 7.15 -1.42 12.26
CA GLY A 123 6.40 -1.34 11.00
C GLY A 123 5.55 -2.58 10.70
N ASP A 124 5.21 -3.42 11.70
CA ASP A 124 4.36 -4.60 11.49
C ASP A 124 2.92 -4.19 11.12
N PRO A 125 2.46 -4.42 9.86
CA PRO A 125 1.11 -4.07 9.48
C PRO A 125 0.06 -5.05 10.03
N THR A 126 0.49 -6.21 10.56
CA THR A 126 -0.41 -7.28 11.02
C THR A 126 -0.67 -7.23 12.52
N LEU A 127 -0.07 -6.28 13.25
CA LEU A 127 -0.16 -6.25 14.71
C LEU A 127 -1.60 -6.08 15.20
N GLY A 128 -2.15 -7.14 15.79
CA GLY A 128 -3.54 -7.14 16.26
C GLY A 128 -4.58 -6.99 15.14
N ALA A 129 -4.23 -7.24 13.88
CA ALA A 129 -5.14 -7.19 12.74
C ALA A 129 -6.26 -8.24 12.85
N LYS A 130 -7.39 -7.96 12.20
CA LYS A 130 -8.54 -8.91 12.10
C LYS A 130 -8.26 -10.12 11.23
N ASP A 131 -7.24 -10.01 10.39
CA ASP A 131 -6.92 -11.04 9.40
C ASP A 131 -6.43 -12.34 10.03
N SER A 132 -6.77 -13.45 9.40
CA SER A 132 -6.39 -14.79 9.84
C SER A 132 -4.89 -15.08 9.84
N ILE A 133 -4.07 -14.25 9.17
CA ILE A 133 -2.61 -14.36 9.23
C ILE A 133 -2.03 -13.72 10.48
N ALA A 134 -2.76 -12.82 11.14
CA ALA A 134 -2.31 -12.08 12.32
C ALA A 134 -2.45 -12.91 13.61
N THR A 135 -1.67 -12.55 14.62
CA THR A 135 -1.90 -13.03 15.99
C THR A 135 -3.13 -12.32 16.56
N PRO A 136 -4.13 -13.05 17.07
CA PRO A 136 -5.28 -12.43 17.73
C PRO A 136 -4.86 -11.48 18.86
N VAL A 137 -5.58 -10.40 19.05
CA VAL A 137 -5.24 -9.33 20.01
C VAL A 137 -5.07 -9.87 21.43
N ASP A 138 -5.97 -10.76 21.88
CA ASP A 138 -5.91 -11.32 23.22
C ASP A 138 -4.67 -12.20 23.41
N ASP A 139 -4.27 -12.99 22.42
CA ASP A 139 -3.08 -13.83 22.45
C ASP A 139 -1.80 -12.96 22.44
N LEU A 140 -1.80 -11.89 21.63
CA LEU A 140 -0.71 -10.91 21.59
C LEU A 140 -0.51 -10.26 22.96
N PHE A 141 -1.57 -9.77 23.59
CA PHE A 141 -1.50 -9.10 24.88
C PHE A 141 -1.17 -10.09 26.04
N ALA A 142 -1.68 -11.31 25.96
CA ALA A 142 -1.29 -12.37 26.90
C ALA A 142 0.22 -12.66 26.81
N ARG A 143 0.74 -12.75 25.59
CA ARG A 143 2.18 -12.92 25.37
C ARG A 143 3.01 -11.76 25.90
N TRP A 144 2.59 -10.52 25.69
CA TRP A 144 3.27 -9.34 26.20
C TRP A 144 3.25 -9.30 27.74
N LYS A 145 2.14 -9.66 28.37
CA LYS A 145 2.05 -9.80 29.82
C LYS A 145 3.01 -10.87 30.35
N GLU A 146 3.10 -12.01 29.68
CA GLU A 146 4.06 -13.07 30.01
C GLU A 146 5.52 -12.56 29.95
N LEU A 147 5.87 -11.79 28.91
CA LEU A 147 7.20 -11.19 28.80
C LEU A 147 7.53 -10.27 29.97
N LEU A 148 6.58 -9.43 30.41
CA LEU A 148 6.75 -8.58 31.60
C LEU A 148 6.99 -9.42 32.86
N GLN A 149 6.19 -10.47 33.05
CA GLN A 149 6.32 -11.35 34.22
C GLN A 149 7.66 -12.09 34.25
N ASN A 150 8.13 -12.57 33.09
CA ASN A 150 9.42 -13.24 32.95
C ASN A 150 10.60 -12.30 33.19
N ALA A 151 10.43 -10.99 32.86
CA ALA A 151 11.39 -9.95 33.23
C ALA A 151 11.29 -9.51 34.69
N GLY A 152 10.45 -10.16 35.51
CA GLY A 152 10.25 -9.85 36.92
C GLY A 152 9.37 -8.62 37.17
N ILE A 153 8.75 -8.05 36.16
CA ILE A 153 7.89 -6.86 36.27
C ILE A 153 6.49 -7.30 36.66
N ARG A 154 5.99 -6.84 37.79
CA ARG A 154 4.65 -7.15 38.31
C ARG A 154 3.76 -5.93 38.46
N ARG A 155 4.37 -4.74 38.44
CA ARG A 155 3.72 -3.44 38.51
C ARG A 155 4.53 -2.44 37.67
N ILE A 156 3.85 -1.48 37.07
CA ILE A 156 4.46 -0.34 36.37
C ILE A 156 4.09 0.93 37.15
N ASP A 157 5.10 1.63 37.62
CA ASP A 157 4.98 2.93 38.29
C ASP A 157 5.37 4.03 37.25
N GLY A 158 4.56 4.13 36.24
CA GLY A 158 4.71 4.93 35.04
C GLY A 158 3.60 4.63 34.02
N ARG A 159 3.88 4.88 32.73
CA ARG A 159 2.94 4.77 31.58
C ARG A 159 3.19 3.53 30.75
N ILE A 160 2.24 3.27 29.85
CA ILE A 160 2.46 2.43 28.67
C ILE A 160 2.48 3.37 27.46
N VAL A 161 3.61 3.43 26.77
CA VAL A 161 3.86 4.37 25.66
C VAL A 161 3.96 3.62 24.34
N GLY A 162 3.09 3.96 23.39
CA GLY A 162 3.19 3.48 22.02
C GLY A 162 4.24 4.28 21.23
N ASP A 163 5.29 3.61 20.76
CA ASP A 163 6.37 4.24 20.00
C ASP A 163 6.27 3.90 18.51
N GLY A 164 5.77 4.86 17.74
CA GLY A 164 5.62 4.76 16.29
C GLY A 164 6.77 5.37 15.48
N ARG A 165 7.88 5.80 16.09
CA ARG A 165 8.97 6.55 15.45
C ARG A 165 9.81 5.76 14.45
N TYR A 166 9.53 4.47 14.24
CA TYR A 166 10.20 3.68 13.19
C TYR A 166 9.97 4.27 11.79
N PHE A 167 8.79 4.85 11.53
CA PHE A 167 8.54 5.67 10.35
C PHE A 167 8.50 7.14 10.77
N ASP A 168 9.33 7.95 10.12
CA ASP A 168 9.35 9.38 10.33
C ASP A 168 8.33 10.12 9.43
N GLY A 169 8.06 11.39 9.77
CA GLY A 169 7.14 12.25 9.04
C GLY A 169 5.66 11.92 9.25
N LEU A 170 4.84 12.41 8.34
CA LEU A 170 3.39 12.27 8.39
C LEU A 170 2.96 10.80 8.23
N ILE A 171 1.84 10.45 8.84
CA ILE A 171 1.22 9.12 8.64
C ILE A 171 0.42 9.06 7.33
N GLU A 172 -0.05 10.19 6.85
CA GLU A 172 -0.80 10.38 5.60
C GLU A 172 0.10 10.92 4.50
N GLU A 173 -0.07 10.45 3.27
CA GLU A 173 0.62 11.00 2.12
C GLU A 173 -0.09 12.29 1.69
N PRO A 174 0.64 13.43 1.54
CA PRO A 174 0.02 14.75 1.35
C PRO A 174 -0.86 14.91 0.11
N SER A 175 -0.66 14.10 -0.93
CA SER A 175 -1.47 14.14 -2.16
C SER A 175 -2.70 13.23 -2.12
N TRP A 176 -2.94 12.50 -1.02
CA TRP A 176 -4.19 11.76 -0.85
C TRP A 176 -5.37 12.71 -0.80
N SER A 177 -6.45 12.34 -1.47
CA SER A 177 -7.65 13.18 -1.50
C SER A 177 -8.23 13.33 -0.09
N TYR A 178 -8.63 14.55 0.27
CA TYR A 178 -9.32 14.81 1.54
C TYR A 178 -10.52 13.88 1.77
N GLY A 179 -11.25 13.53 0.71
CA GLY A 179 -12.37 12.59 0.78
C GLY A 179 -11.97 11.15 1.07
N ASP A 180 -10.70 10.79 0.84
CA ASP A 180 -10.20 9.43 1.08
C ASP A 180 -9.66 9.25 2.51
N LEU A 181 -9.18 10.32 3.17
CA LEU A 181 -8.42 10.24 4.42
C LEU A 181 -9.12 9.49 5.56
N GLY A 182 -10.45 9.53 5.62
CA GLY A 182 -11.24 8.81 6.62
C GLY A 182 -11.57 7.36 6.28
N THR A 183 -11.21 6.87 5.10
CA THR A 183 -11.53 5.51 4.64
C THR A 183 -10.51 4.49 5.09
N TYR A 184 -10.91 3.20 5.12
CA TYR A 184 -10.01 2.10 5.49
C TYR A 184 -8.78 1.97 4.56
N TYR A 185 -8.90 2.41 3.32
CA TYR A 185 -7.81 2.32 2.35
C TYR A 185 -6.84 3.54 2.38
N ALA A 186 -7.09 4.52 3.27
CA ALA A 186 -6.23 5.68 3.50
C ALA A 186 -5.87 5.84 4.99
N THR A 187 -5.73 4.73 5.71
CA THR A 187 -5.43 4.76 7.15
C THR A 187 -4.10 5.43 7.46
N GLY A 188 -3.14 5.33 6.54
CA GLY A 188 -1.78 5.74 6.82
C GLY A 188 -1.12 4.86 7.87
N GLY A 189 0.16 5.04 8.09
CA GLY A 189 0.89 4.23 9.06
C GLY A 189 2.02 4.96 9.74
N ASN A 190 2.22 4.66 11.01
CA ASN A 190 3.46 4.93 11.72
C ASN A 190 4.19 3.61 12.03
N GLY A 191 5.30 3.65 12.76
CA GLY A 191 6.06 2.45 13.07
C GLY A 191 5.33 1.45 13.96
N LEU A 192 4.38 1.89 14.79
CA LEU A 192 3.52 1.05 15.62
C LEU A 192 2.08 1.17 15.14
N CYS A 193 1.66 0.25 14.32
CA CYS A 193 0.28 0.12 13.86
C CYS A 193 -0.49 -0.85 14.77
N PHE A 194 -1.80 -0.74 14.78
CA PHE A 194 -2.65 -1.63 15.56
C PHE A 194 -4.01 -1.79 14.88
N TYR A 195 -4.48 -3.04 14.75
CA TYR A 195 -5.77 -3.35 14.14
C TYR A 195 -5.89 -2.76 12.71
N GLU A 196 -4.82 -2.89 11.91
CA GLU A 196 -4.70 -2.31 10.56
C GLU A 196 -4.93 -0.79 10.50
N ASN A 197 -4.84 -0.11 11.64
CA ASN A 197 -5.21 1.30 11.80
C ASN A 197 -6.64 1.60 11.29
N VAL A 198 -7.59 0.70 11.53
CA VAL A 198 -9.01 0.89 11.21
C VAL A 198 -9.86 1.00 12.47
N ILE A 199 -11.08 1.52 12.30
CA ILE A 199 -12.14 1.57 13.28
C ILE A 199 -13.39 0.99 12.64
N ASP A 200 -14.03 0.06 13.31
CA ASP A 200 -15.30 -0.52 12.90
C ASP A 200 -16.47 0.33 13.42
N ILE A 201 -17.28 0.84 12.51
CA ILE A 201 -18.47 1.64 12.83
C ILE A 201 -19.70 0.95 12.22
N LYS A 202 -20.65 0.53 13.06
CA LYS A 202 -21.89 -0.07 12.59
C LYS A 202 -22.88 1.02 12.20
N ALA A 203 -23.28 1.06 10.94
CA ALA A 203 -24.32 1.92 10.41
C ALA A 203 -25.63 1.16 10.26
N THR A 204 -26.73 1.77 10.71
CA THR A 204 -28.10 1.22 10.61
C THR A 204 -29.02 2.32 10.09
N PRO A 205 -29.77 2.10 8.98
CA PRO A 205 -30.69 3.11 8.46
C PRO A 205 -31.85 3.36 9.43
N GLY A 206 -32.41 4.56 9.41
CA GLY A 206 -33.62 4.91 10.12
C GLY A 206 -34.88 4.26 9.53
N ALA A 207 -36.06 4.55 10.12
CA ALA A 207 -37.32 3.96 9.68
C ALA A 207 -37.91 4.56 8.40
N ALA A 208 -37.52 5.80 8.08
CA ALA A 208 -37.96 6.52 6.87
C ALA A 208 -36.83 7.29 6.20
N VAL A 209 -37.03 7.64 4.94
CA VAL A 209 -36.12 8.52 4.20
C VAL A 209 -36.03 9.88 4.89
N GLY A 210 -34.81 10.35 5.15
CA GLY A 210 -34.51 11.57 5.88
C GLY A 210 -34.23 11.38 7.37
N ASP A 211 -34.59 10.21 7.93
CA ASP A 211 -34.26 9.90 9.33
C ASP A 211 -32.72 9.82 9.51
N PRO A 212 -32.20 10.14 10.70
CA PRO A 212 -30.79 9.91 11.01
C PRO A 212 -30.39 8.43 10.84
N VAL A 213 -29.19 8.19 10.29
CA VAL A 213 -28.54 6.87 10.38
C VAL A 213 -28.00 6.69 11.80
N SER A 214 -28.30 5.55 12.42
CA SER A 214 -27.70 5.21 13.72
C SER A 214 -26.29 4.67 13.48
N CYS A 215 -25.28 5.35 14.03
CA CYS A 215 -23.89 4.94 13.96
C CYS A 215 -23.37 4.55 15.34
N GLU A 216 -22.78 3.36 15.45
CA GLU A 216 -22.22 2.81 16.69
C GLU A 216 -20.74 2.48 16.45
N VAL A 217 -19.84 3.14 17.18
CA VAL A 217 -18.40 2.82 17.15
C VAL A 217 -18.17 1.52 17.91
N LEU A 218 -17.76 0.47 17.21
CA LEU A 218 -17.58 -0.86 17.78
C LEU A 218 -16.17 -1.05 18.35
N TYR A 219 -15.16 -1.05 17.49
CA TYR A 219 -13.78 -1.32 17.88
C TYR A 219 -12.77 -0.79 16.83
N PRO A 220 -11.63 -0.25 17.25
CA PRO A 220 -11.36 0.25 18.59
C PRO A 220 -12.23 1.46 18.93
N ASN A 221 -12.78 1.50 20.15
CA ASN A 221 -13.50 2.67 20.66
C ASN A 221 -12.64 3.33 21.75
N THR A 222 -12.17 4.54 21.49
CA THR A 222 -11.17 5.23 22.31
C THR A 222 -11.72 6.53 22.88
N PRO A 223 -11.34 6.92 24.13
CA PRO A 223 -11.99 8.01 24.85
C PRO A 223 -11.64 9.41 24.33
N TRP A 224 -10.58 9.54 23.52
CA TRP A 224 -10.14 10.84 23.00
C TRP A 224 -10.81 11.22 21.68
N MET A 225 -11.42 10.26 20.96
CA MET A 225 -12.09 10.55 19.70
C MET A 225 -13.43 11.26 19.93
N SER A 226 -13.61 12.38 19.24
CA SER A 226 -14.89 13.09 19.15
C SER A 226 -15.59 12.72 17.85
N TRP A 227 -16.83 12.27 17.95
CA TRP A 227 -17.60 11.73 16.84
C TRP A 227 -18.79 12.63 16.51
N ASP A 228 -19.04 12.85 15.21
CA ASP A 228 -20.24 13.51 14.69
C ASP A 228 -20.78 12.71 13.49
N PHE A 229 -22.08 12.42 13.49
CA PHE A 229 -22.74 11.55 12.51
C PHE A 229 -23.92 12.23 11.80
N PRO A 230 -23.69 13.34 11.05
CA PRO A 230 -24.76 14.03 10.31
C PRO A 230 -25.15 13.28 9.02
N CYS A 231 -25.27 11.95 9.08
CA CYS A 231 -25.67 11.12 7.96
C CYS A 231 -27.16 10.76 8.05
N THR A 232 -27.80 10.60 6.88
CA THR A 232 -29.24 10.41 6.76
C THR A 232 -29.61 9.16 5.97
N THR A 233 -30.80 8.63 6.25
CA THR A 233 -31.36 7.51 5.50
C THR A 233 -31.77 7.98 4.11
N GLY A 234 -31.18 7.37 3.08
CA GLY A 234 -31.49 7.63 1.68
C GLY A 234 -32.65 6.78 1.15
N PRO A 235 -33.20 7.10 -0.05
CA PRO A 235 -34.18 6.27 -0.71
C PRO A 235 -33.71 4.84 -0.94
N ALA A 236 -34.63 3.88 -1.00
CA ALA A 236 -34.31 2.50 -1.34
C ALA A 236 -33.60 2.42 -2.70
N GLY A 237 -32.58 1.57 -2.78
CA GLY A 237 -31.76 1.37 -4.00
C GLY A 237 -30.68 2.41 -4.25
N THR A 238 -30.53 3.47 -3.42
CA THR A 238 -29.45 4.47 -3.59
C THR A 238 -28.09 3.97 -3.11
N GLY A 239 -28.05 2.86 -2.37
CA GLY A 239 -26.82 2.24 -1.98
C GLY A 239 -26.27 2.74 -0.64
N ASP A 240 -24.98 2.70 -0.55
CA ASP A 240 -24.18 3.11 0.60
C ASP A 240 -23.22 4.21 0.12
N GLU A 241 -23.45 5.41 0.61
CA GLU A 241 -22.71 6.63 0.29
C GLU A 241 -22.20 7.29 1.59
N LEU A 242 -21.83 6.46 2.58
CA LEU A 242 -21.26 6.93 3.84
C LEU A 242 -19.75 7.13 3.71
N TYR A 243 -19.25 8.27 4.17
CA TYR A 243 -17.84 8.62 4.18
C TYR A 243 -17.44 9.24 5.52
N LEU A 244 -16.36 8.73 6.12
CA LEU A 244 -15.75 9.34 7.29
C LEU A 244 -14.74 10.38 6.87
N TYR A 245 -14.73 11.53 7.54
CA TYR A 245 -13.74 12.59 7.41
C TYR A 245 -12.97 12.70 8.71
N THR A 246 -11.68 12.50 8.68
CA THR A 246 -10.75 12.64 9.82
C THR A 246 -9.33 12.86 9.30
N THR A 247 -8.45 13.37 10.15
CA THR A 247 -7.02 13.56 9.86
C THR A 247 -6.18 13.20 11.09
N ASP A 248 -4.86 13.12 10.93
CA ASP A 248 -3.93 12.88 12.04
C ASP A 248 -3.66 14.12 12.91
N LEU A 249 -4.16 15.30 12.50
CA LEU A 249 -3.92 16.55 13.21
C LEU A 249 -4.79 16.72 14.47
N TRP A 250 -6.00 16.15 14.45
CA TRP A 250 -6.96 16.33 15.53
C TRP A 250 -7.90 15.12 15.68
N PRO A 251 -8.17 14.64 16.91
CA PRO A 251 -8.99 13.45 17.14
C PRO A 251 -10.50 13.71 16.98
N VAL A 252 -10.88 14.26 15.85
CA VAL A 252 -12.27 14.49 15.46
C VAL A 252 -12.58 13.73 14.19
N ALA A 253 -13.71 13.06 14.16
CA ALA A 253 -14.18 12.34 13.00
C ALA A 253 -15.68 12.64 12.73
N GLN A 254 -16.01 12.89 11.47
CA GLN A 254 -17.37 13.15 11.04
C GLN A 254 -17.76 12.21 9.90
N MET A 255 -18.79 11.38 10.10
CA MET A 255 -19.35 10.55 9.03
C MET A 255 -20.49 11.31 8.35
N ARG A 256 -20.40 11.45 7.04
CA ARG A 256 -21.39 12.15 6.19
C ARG A 256 -21.96 11.22 5.14
N GLY A 257 -23.02 11.69 4.50
CA GLY A 257 -23.62 11.02 3.36
C GLY A 257 -24.95 10.36 3.68
N SER A 258 -25.31 9.35 2.90
CA SER A 258 -26.58 8.63 3.05
C SER A 258 -26.42 7.13 3.01
N PHE A 259 -27.30 6.43 3.74
CA PHE A 259 -27.39 4.98 3.76
C PHE A 259 -28.81 4.55 3.39
N ALA A 260 -28.97 3.76 2.32
CA ALA A 260 -30.30 3.49 1.77
C ALA A 260 -31.19 2.73 2.75
N LEU A 261 -32.50 3.08 2.75
CA LEU A 261 -33.54 2.52 3.62
C LEU A 261 -33.66 0.98 3.54
N ASP A 262 -33.38 0.40 2.38
CA ASP A 262 -33.44 -1.04 2.13
C ASP A 262 -32.15 -1.79 2.49
N ARG A 263 -31.13 -1.08 2.98
CA ARG A 263 -29.90 -1.72 3.44
C ARG A 263 -30.08 -2.36 4.82
N LYS A 264 -29.43 -3.52 5.00
CA LYS A 264 -29.26 -4.11 6.33
C LYS A 264 -28.15 -3.36 7.06
N PRO A 265 -28.17 -3.38 8.42
CA PRO A 265 -27.04 -2.86 9.19
C PRO A 265 -25.71 -3.40 8.66
N LYS A 266 -24.73 -2.54 8.52
CA LYS A 266 -23.41 -2.85 7.97
C LYS A 266 -22.32 -2.28 8.87
N VAL A 267 -21.19 -2.96 8.96
CA VAL A 267 -19.99 -2.43 9.60
C VAL A 267 -19.16 -1.74 8.50
N GLU A 268 -18.92 -0.46 8.69
CA GLU A 268 -18.02 0.34 7.90
C GLU A 268 -16.63 0.34 8.55
N GLU A 269 -15.61 0.03 7.78
CA GLU A 269 -14.22 0.16 8.21
C GLU A 269 -13.72 1.57 7.87
N CYS A 270 -13.32 2.30 8.91
CA CYS A 270 -12.89 3.69 8.82
C CYS A 270 -11.44 3.84 9.30
N SER A 271 -10.79 4.94 8.95
CA SER A 271 -9.41 5.20 9.32
C SER A 271 -9.26 5.54 10.80
N ASN A 272 -8.29 4.91 11.49
CA ASN A 272 -7.77 5.29 12.80
C ASN A 272 -6.39 5.95 12.64
N LYS A 273 -6.29 7.24 12.97
CA LYS A 273 -5.03 7.99 12.86
C LYS A 273 -4.12 7.86 14.09
N TYR A 274 -4.59 7.20 15.14
CA TYR A 274 -3.91 7.10 16.44
C TYR A 274 -3.52 5.66 16.78
N GLY A 275 -3.02 4.89 15.81
CA GLY A 275 -2.72 3.46 15.98
C GLY A 275 -1.80 3.17 17.16
N ALA A 276 -0.72 3.95 17.34
CA ALA A 276 0.24 3.76 18.43
C ALA A 276 -0.39 4.01 19.81
N LEU A 277 -1.15 5.11 19.96
CA LEU A 277 -1.87 5.39 21.21
C LEU A 277 -2.98 4.36 21.47
N THR A 278 -3.67 3.92 20.42
CA THR A 278 -4.71 2.88 20.50
C THR A 278 -4.12 1.56 21.00
N CYS A 279 -2.96 1.14 20.49
CA CYS A 279 -2.24 -0.06 20.94
C CYS A 279 -1.90 0.03 22.43
N ALA A 280 -1.28 1.14 22.85
CA ALA A 280 -0.93 1.40 24.25
C ALA A 280 -2.18 1.38 25.16
N TYR A 281 -3.26 2.02 24.72
CA TYR A 281 -4.53 2.08 25.47
C TYR A 281 -5.15 0.69 25.68
N TYR A 282 -5.25 -0.12 24.63
CA TYR A 282 -5.86 -1.44 24.76
C TYR A 282 -4.96 -2.42 25.53
N PHE A 283 -3.64 -2.31 25.42
CA PHE A 283 -2.74 -3.08 26.27
C PHE A 283 -2.83 -2.64 27.73
N TYR A 284 -2.91 -1.33 28.01
CA TYR A 284 -3.18 -0.80 29.35
C TYR A 284 -4.49 -1.38 29.93
N LYS A 285 -5.58 -1.36 29.15
CA LYS A 285 -6.87 -1.95 29.59
C LYS A 285 -6.76 -3.44 29.87
N TYR A 286 -6.07 -4.18 29.01
CA TYR A 286 -5.86 -5.62 29.19
C TYR A 286 -5.05 -5.93 30.48
N LEU A 287 -3.99 -5.20 30.74
CA LEU A 287 -3.19 -5.38 31.95
C LEU A 287 -4.00 -5.06 33.20
N THR A 288 -4.67 -3.92 33.24
CA THR A 288 -5.47 -3.51 34.42
C THR A 288 -6.64 -4.46 34.67
N ALA A 289 -7.35 -4.89 33.63
CA ALA A 289 -8.42 -5.90 33.75
C ALA A 289 -7.90 -7.27 34.27
N SER A 290 -6.65 -7.60 33.98
CA SER A 290 -6.00 -8.82 34.46
C SER A 290 -5.31 -8.68 35.83
N GLY A 291 -5.56 -7.59 36.56
CA GLY A 291 -5.05 -7.33 37.90
C GLY A 291 -3.60 -6.80 37.93
N PHE A 292 -3.04 -6.42 36.79
CA PHE A 292 -1.74 -5.80 36.72
C PHE A 292 -1.86 -4.29 37.02
N CYS A 293 -1.06 -3.76 37.94
CA CYS A 293 -1.15 -2.35 38.33
C CYS A 293 -0.25 -1.49 37.43
N VAL A 294 -0.83 -0.47 36.79
CA VAL A 294 -0.13 0.57 36.03
C VAL A 294 -0.57 1.91 36.64
N SER A 295 0.37 2.74 37.12
CA SER A 295 0.02 3.92 37.92
C SER A 295 -0.43 5.11 37.09
N GLU A 296 0.03 5.22 35.84
CA GLU A 296 -0.35 6.30 34.92
C GLU A 296 -1.10 5.74 33.69
N GLY A 297 -1.74 6.63 32.92
CA GLY A 297 -2.49 6.24 31.73
C GLY A 297 -1.63 5.89 30.53
N PRO A 298 -2.24 5.41 29.44
CA PRO A 298 -1.53 5.17 28.19
C PRO A 298 -1.09 6.48 27.54
N ALA A 299 -0.04 6.40 26.71
CA ALA A 299 0.51 7.52 25.95
C ALA A 299 1.04 7.03 24.59
N ASP A 300 1.31 7.96 23.69
CA ASP A 300 2.15 7.75 22.51
C ASP A 300 3.23 8.86 22.43
N ILE A 301 3.90 8.95 21.26
CA ILE A 301 4.93 9.96 21.02
C ILE A 301 4.45 10.86 19.89
N GLY A 302 4.37 12.17 20.17
CA GLY A 302 3.99 13.18 19.19
C GLY A 302 5.06 13.42 18.11
N PHE A 303 4.74 14.24 17.12
CA PHE A 303 5.65 14.58 16.01
C PHE A 303 6.92 15.31 16.49
N ASP A 304 6.84 15.99 17.64
CA ASP A 304 7.97 16.67 18.29
C ASP A 304 8.88 15.72 19.10
N GLY A 305 8.59 14.42 19.10
CA GLY A 305 9.32 13.41 19.84
C GLY A 305 9.02 13.37 21.35
N ARG A 306 8.00 14.11 21.82
CA ARG A 306 7.60 14.13 23.23
C ARG A 306 6.48 13.14 23.51
N VAL A 307 6.44 12.66 24.74
CA VAL A 307 5.34 11.81 25.22
C VAL A 307 4.04 12.61 25.20
N ARG A 308 2.99 12.02 24.59
CA ARG A 308 1.68 12.62 24.42
C ARG A 308 0.63 11.75 25.13
N THR A 309 0.04 12.28 26.19
CA THR A 309 -1.01 11.60 26.98
C THR A 309 -2.42 11.99 26.55
N ASP A 310 -2.55 13.16 25.91
CA ASP A 310 -3.83 13.71 25.45
C ASP A 310 -3.67 14.27 24.02
N PRO A 311 -4.16 13.55 22.99
CA PRO A 311 -4.09 14.02 21.62
C PRO A 311 -5.00 15.22 21.33
N THR A 312 -5.89 15.61 22.27
CA THR A 312 -6.73 16.79 22.15
C THR A 312 -6.07 18.07 22.63
N ALA A 313 -4.97 17.98 23.37
CA ALA A 313 -4.28 19.13 23.97
C ALA A 313 -3.39 19.88 22.98
N SER A 314 -2.96 19.25 21.88
CA SER A 314 -2.01 19.83 20.93
C SER A 314 -2.15 19.19 19.54
N PHE A 315 -1.87 19.96 18.51
CA PHE A 315 -1.91 19.52 17.09
C PHE A 315 -0.79 18.51 16.75
N GLY A 316 -0.89 17.29 17.30
CA GLY A 316 0.08 16.22 17.06
C GLY A 316 1.36 16.30 17.90
N GLU A 317 1.56 17.33 18.70
CA GLU A 317 2.70 17.48 19.60
C GLU A 317 2.44 16.84 20.97
N GLY A 318 3.50 16.48 21.69
CA GLY A 318 3.42 15.98 23.05
C GLY A 318 3.63 17.12 24.08
N THR A 319 2.93 17.03 25.21
CA THR A 319 3.11 17.96 26.35
C THR A 319 4.04 17.38 27.42
N GLY A 320 4.41 16.12 27.31
CA GLY A 320 5.28 15.41 28.25
C GLY A 320 6.79 15.59 27.99
N PRO A 321 7.62 14.78 28.64
CA PRO A 321 9.06 14.78 28.42
C PRO A 321 9.41 14.32 27.01
N LEU A 322 10.63 14.66 26.56
CA LEU A 322 11.19 14.06 25.35
C LEU A 322 11.37 12.56 25.57
N ALA A 323 10.83 11.75 24.66
CA ALA A 323 10.95 10.31 24.74
C ALA A 323 12.42 9.89 24.51
N PRO A 324 12.94 8.91 25.26
CA PRO A 324 14.30 8.41 25.07
C PRO A 324 14.51 7.82 23.67
N ALA A 325 15.74 7.80 23.20
CA ALA A 325 16.08 7.02 22.01
C ALA A 325 15.87 5.53 22.28
N VAL A 326 15.42 4.77 21.28
CA VAL A 326 15.18 3.31 21.42
C VAL A 326 16.42 2.58 21.94
N SER A 327 17.62 3.02 21.55
CA SER A 327 18.90 2.46 22.03
C SER A 327 19.20 2.70 23.53
N GLN A 328 18.44 3.55 24.20
CA GLN A 328 18.56 3.84 25.63
C GLN A 328 17.58 3.02 26.48
N LEU A 329 16.63 2.33 25.83
CA LEU A 329 15.64 1.50 26.50
C LEU A 329 16.22 0.12 26.83
N THR A 330 15.76 -0.46 27.94
CA THR A 330 16.04 -1.85 28.30
C THR A 330 15.00 -2.77 27.70
N GLU A 331 15.44 -3.71 26.86
CA GLU A 331 14.55 -4.68 26.21
C GLU A 331 13.95 -5.67 27.22
N VAL A 332 12.64 -5.87 27.15
CA VAL A 332 11.88 -6.90 27.88
C VAL A 332 11.71 -8.15 27.02
N GLY A 333 11.42 -7.98 25.75
CA GLY A 333 11.24 -9.05 24.80
C GLY A 333 10.57 -8.59 23.51
N LYS A 334 10.41 -9.53 22.57
CA LYS A 334 9.89 -9.26 21.23
C LYS A 334 8.75 -10.17 20.83
N THR A 335 7.91 -9.67 19.95
CA THR A 335 6.96 -10.44 19.14
C THR A 335 7.21 -10.18 17.67
N TYR A 336 6.74 -11.11 16.83
CA TYR A 336 7.04 -11.12 15.39
C TYR A 336 5.78 -11.26 14.57
N SER A 337 5.77 -10.59 13.43
CA SER A 337 4.72 -10.77 12.41
C SER A 337 4.74 -12.19 11.81
N PRO A 338 3.73 -12.55 11.03
CA PRO A 338 3.85 -13.64 10.05
C PRO A 338 5.03 -13.42 9.10
N GLU A 339 5.39 -14.47 8.35
CA GLU A 339 6.39 -14.36 7.28
C GLU A 339 5.94 -13.36 6.20
N LEU A 340 6.91 -12.61 5.67
CA LEU A 340 6.66 -11.57 4.66
C LEU A 340 5.89 -12.10 3.45
N LEU A 341 6.15 -13.34 3.02
CA LEU A 341 5.43 -13.94 1.90
C LEU A 341 3.91 -14.01 2.14
N LYS A 342 3.46 -14.27 3.37
CA LYS A 342 2.04 -14.25 3.73
C LYS A 342 1.46 -12.84 3.65
N ILE A 343 2.20 -11.85 4.14
CA ILE A 343 1.85 -10.43 4.07
C ILE A 343 1.74 -9.97 2.62
N ILE A 344 2.71 -10.34 1.78
CA ILE A 344 2.72 -10.01 0.34
C ILE A 344 1.53 -10.64 -0.39
N LYS A 345 1.23 -11.91 -0.12
CA LYS A 345 0.03 -12.56 -0.68
C LYS A 345 -1.24 -11.77 -0.36
N LYS A 346 -1.45 -11.43 0.91
CA LYS A 346 -2.58 -10.62 1.33
C LYS A 346 -2.59 -9.26 0.61
N THR A 347 -1.45 -8.55 0.60
CA THR A 347 -1.32 -7.26 -0.08
C THR A 347 -1.74 -7.32 -1.54
N ASN A 348 -1.34 -8.35 -2.27
CA ASN A 348 -1.65 -8.49 -3.68
C ASN A 348 -3.09 -8.99 -3.93
N TRP A 349 -3.61 -9.90 -3.10
CA TRP A 349 -4.95 -10.47 -3.25
C TRP A 349 -6.04 -9.49 -2.84
N ASP A 350 -5.96 -8.95 -1.64
CA ASP A 350 -6.98 -8.03 -1.11
C ASP A 350 -6.77 -6.60 -1.58
N SER A 351 -5.64 -6.38 -2.25
CA SER A 351 -5.23 -5.03 -2.68
C SER A 351 -5.06 -4.05 -1.52
N ASP A 352 -4.56 -4.56 -0.39
CA ASP A 352 -4.43 -3.81 0.83
C ASP A 352 -3.44 -2.64 0.69
N ASN A 353 -3.95 -1.41 0.89
CA ASN A 353 -3.15 -0.19 0.77
C ASN A 353 -2.21 -0.04 1.96
N PHE A 354 -2.72 -0.28 3.16
CA PHE A 354 -1.98 -0.10 4.40
C PHE A 354 -0.73 -1.01 4.43
N PHE A 355 -0.90 -2.27 4.04
CA PHE A 355 0.22 -3.20 3.93
C PHE A 355 1.25 -2.73 2.89
N ALA A 356 0.81 -2.28 1.73
CA ALA A 356 1.71 -1.80 0.68
C ALA A 356 2.52 -0.55 1.11
N GLU A 357 1.89 0.37 1.84
CA GLU A 357 2.55 1.55 2.42
C GLU A 357 3.63 1.14 3.42
N THR A 358 3.29 0.26 4.36
CA THR A 358 4.26 -0.19 5.37
C THR A 358 5.44 -0.95 4.75
N LEU A 359 5.20 -1.77 3.71
CA LEU A 359 6.25 -2.46 2.98
C LEU A 359 7.24 -1.47 2.34
N LEU A 360 6.75 -0.48 1.60
CA LEU A 360 7.62 0.48 0.92
C LEU A 360 8.37 1.37 1.91
N ARG A 361 7.69 1.87 2.95
CA ARG A 361 8.32 2.68 4.00
C ARG A 361 9.38 1.88 4.76
N THR A 362 9.14 0.61 5.07
CA THR A 362 10.14 -0.27 5.70
C THR A 362 11.40 -0.41 4.85
N LEU A 363 11.27 -0.57 3.55
CA LEU A 363 12.43 -0.60 2.64
C LEU A 363 13.24 0.70 2.72
N CYS A 364 12.56 1.86 2.75
CA CYS A 364 13.22 3.16 2.84
C CYS A 364 13.97 3.32 4.18
N VAL A 365 13.36 2.95 5.31
CA VAL A 365 14.03 2.97 6.63
C VAL A 365 15.28 2.10 6.63
N ARG A 366 15.18 0.87 6.14
CA ARG A 366 16.31 -0.07 6.14
C ARG A 366 17.44 0.40 5.24
N GLU A 367 17.12 1.11 4.17
CA GLU A 367 18.09 1.65 3.22
C GLU A 367 18.74 2.95 3.72
N ARG A 368 17.94 3.92 4.17
CA ARG A 368 18.36 5.29 4.43
C ARG A 368 18.04 5.80 5.83
N LYS A 369 17.42 4.98 6.66
CA LYS A 369 16.96 5.32 8.03
C LYS A 369 15.92 6.46 8.06
N THR A 370 15.22 6.69 6.95
CA THR A 370 14.13 7.65 6.83
C THR A 370 13.06 7.10 5.91
N ALA A 371 11.81 7.34 6.25
CA ALA A 371 10.63 6.86 5.51
C ALA A 371 9.53 7.93 5.40
N SER A 372 9.88 9.22 5.54
CA SER A 372 8.92 10.29 5.27
C SER A 372 8.50 10.28 3.81
N TYR A 373 7.27 10.66 3.52
CA TYR A 373 6.78 10.75 2.13
C TYR A 373 7.59 11.73 1.29
N ASP A 374 8.15 12.80 1.89
CA ASP A 374 9.03 13.75 1.20
C ASP A 374 10.27 13.08 0.59
N THR A 375 10.79 12.05 1.24
CA THR A 375 12.02 11.35 0.82
C THR A 375 11.74 10.01 0.16
N LEU A 376 10.56 9.44 0.35
CA LEU A 376 10.18 8.10 -0.10
C LEU A 376 10.44 7.89 -1.59
N ARG A 377 10.04 8.85 -2.43
CA ARG A 377 10.23 8.76 -3.89
C ARG A 377 11.70 8.56 -4.26
N VAL A 378 12.58 9.37 -3.69
CA VAL A 378 14.03 9.31 -4.01
C VAL A 378 14.60 7.95 -3.61
N HIS A 379 14.20 7.45 -2.44
CA HIS A 379 14.67 6.15 -1.95
C HIS A 379 14.09 4.99 -2.76
N ALA A 380 12.80 5.04 -3.10
CA ALA A 380 12.15 4.03 -3.92
C ALA A 380 12.76 3.94 -5.34
N LEU A 381 13.05 5.08 -5.97
CA LEU A 381 13.70 5.10 -7.29
C LEU A 381 15.13 4.55 -7.21
N ALA A 382 15.91 4.91 -6.18
CA ALA A 382 17.25 4.38 -5.97
C ALA A 382 17.24 2.84 -5.75
N LEU A 383 16.24 2.31 -5.05
CA LEU A 383 16.04 0.87 -4.88
C LEU A 383 15.72 0.18 -6.21
N LEU A 384 14.86 0.79 -7.05
CA LEU A 384 14.55 0.27 -8.38
C LEU A 384 15.77 0.28 -9.31
N GLU A 385 16.58 1.32 -9.28
CA GLU A 385 17.84 1.40 -10.07
C GLU A 385 18.83 0.31 -9.67
N ARG A 386 18.99 0.07 -8.37
CA ARG A 386 19.84 -1.04 -7.88
C ARG A 386 19.29 -2.41 -8.24
N LEU A 387 17.97 -2.53 -8.33
CA LEU A 387 17.31 -3.73 -8.87
C LEU A 387 17.58 -3.89 -10.38
N GLY A 388 18.13 -2.88 -11.06
CA GLY A 388 18.42 -2.90 -12.49
C GLY A 388 17.25 -2.43 -13.35
N VAL A 389 16.32 -1.67 -12.80
CA VAL A 389 15.24 -1.01 -13.54
C VAL A 389 15.73 0.37 -13.98
N ASP A 390 15.58 0.68 -15.26
CA ASP A 390 15.80 2.03 -15.75
C ASP A 390 14.65 2.94 -15.31
N THR A 391 14.94 3.88 -14.43
CA THR A 391 13.98 4.84 -13.87
C THR A 391 14.04 6.22 -14.53
N SER A 392 14.90 6.40 -15.53
CA SER A 392 15.11 7.69 -16.22
C SER A 392 13.85 8.23 -16.88
N SER A 393 12.89 7.36 -17.19
CA SER A 393 11.60 7.75 -17.77
C SER A 393 10.46 6.80 -17.37
N GLY A 394 9.24 7.33 -17.40
CA GLY A 394 8.02 6.54 -17.27
C GLY A 394 7.60 6.18 -15.85
N ILE A 395 8.34 6.57 -14.80
CA ILE A 395 8.03 6.24 -13.40
C ILE A 395 8.05 7.49 -12.53
N HIS A 396 7.02 7.64 -11.69
CA HIS A 396 6.97 8.56 -10.56
C HIS A 396 6.22 7.88 -9.42
N ILE A 397 6.81 7.89 -8.22
CA ILE A 397 6.29 7.19 -7.04
C ILE A 397 6.07 8.22 -5.94
N SER A 398 4.84 8.37 -5.47
CA SER A 398 4.47 9.20 -4.32
C SER A 398 4.13 8.33 -3.11
N ASP A 399 3.55 7.15 -3.34
CA ASP A 399 3.19 6.20 -2.27
C ASP A 399 3.42 4.74 -2.68
N GLY A 400 3.24 3.82 -1.75
CA GLY A 400 3.42 2.39 -1.97
C GLY A 400 2.18 1.66 -2.49
N SER A 401 1.00 2.22 -2.29
CA SER A 401 -0.29 1.59 -2.58
C SER A 401 -0.83 1.91 -3.97
N GLY A 402 -0.48 3.09 -4.50
CA GLY A 402 -1.05 3.65 -5.72
C GLY A 402 -2.30 4.49 -5.47
N LEU A 403 -2.59 4.88 -4.22
CA LEU A 403 -3.73 5.74 -3.88
C LEU A 403 -3.50 7.18 -4.32
N SER A 404 -2.28 7.68 -4.18
CA SER A 404 -1.89 9.02 -4.63
C SER A 404 -2.12 9.17 -6.14
N ARG A 405 -2.76 10.28 -6.51
CA ARG A 405 -2.95 10.66 -7.92
C ARG A 405 -1.70 11.30 -8.54
N GLU A 406 -0.65 11.46 -7.77
CA GLU A 406 0.66 11.88 -8.24
C GLU A 406 1.55 10.70 -8.67
N ASN A 407 1.15 9.46 -8.39
CA ASN A 407 1.80 8.30 -8.98
C ASN A 407 1.55 8.23 -10.48
N TYR A 408 2.59 8.00 -11.28
CA TYR A 408 2.42 7.57 -12.66
C TYR A 408 3.49 6.59 -13.10
N ILE A 409 3.04 5.64 -13.91
CA ILE A 409 3.91 4.67 -14.54
C ILE A 409 3.42 4.40 -15.97
N SER A 410 4.34 4.27 -16.91
CA SER A 410 3.98 3.84 -18.26
C SER A 410 3.88 2.31 -18.32
N PRO A 411 3.04 1.73 -19.23
CA PRO A 411 3.05 0.30 -19.47
C PRO A 411 4.43 -0.26 -19.77
N ASP A 412 5.25 0.49 -20.51
CA ASP A 412 6.64 0.13 -20.81
C ASP A 412 7.49 0.02 -19.53
N ALA A 413 7.41 1.02 -18.66
CA ALA A 413 8.15 1.02 -17.39
C ALA A 413 7.70 -0.13 -16.47
N MET A 414 6.39 -0.41 -16.40
CA MET A 414 5.87 -1.55 -15.65
C MET A 414 6.38 -2.89 -16.22
N VAL A 415 6.34 -3.05 -17.53
CA VAL A 415 6.86 -4.26 -18.20
C VAL A 415 8.37 -4.40 -18.00
N ARG A 416 9.14 -3.31 -18.04
CA ARG A 416 10.57 -3.33 -17.71
C ARG A 416 10.83 -3.81 -16.29
N TYR A 417 10.08 -3.28 -15.32
CA TYR A 417 10.15 -3.72 -13.94
C TYR A 417 9.84 -5.22 -13.80
N LEU A 418 8.69 -5.67 -14.33
CA LEU A 418 8.28 -7.08 -14.28
C LEU A 418 9.30 -8.01 -14.97
N ARG A 419 9.92 -7.55 -16.07
CA ARG A 419 11.00 -8.30 -16.75
C ARG A 419 12.24 -8.45 -15.88
N VAL A 420 12.59 -7.43 -15.10
CA VAL A 420 13.71 -7.47 -14.17
C VAL A 420 13.45 -8.48 -13.05
N MET A 421 12.24 -8.55 -12.51
CA MET A 421 11.87 -9.50 -11.45
C MET A 421 12.11 -10.97 -11.84
N LEU A 422 11.96 -11.33 -13.13
CA LEU A 422 12.25 -12.68 -13.64
C LEU A 422 13.69 -13.15 -13.44
N ARG A 423 14.62 -12.25 -13.14
CA ARG A 423 16.05 -12.57 -12.95
C ARG A 423 16.38 -13.00 -11.53
N TYR A 424 15.48 -12.76 -10.59
CA TYR A 424 15.73 -12.96 -9.16
C TYR A 424 15.14 -14.28 -8.65
N ARG A 425 15.77 -14.83 -7.61
CA ARG A 425 15.34 -16.10 -6.99
C ARG A 425 13.94 -16.03 -6.39
N CYS A 426 13.50 -14.84 -5.99
CA CYS A 426 12.17 -14.62 -5.42
C CYS A 426 11.06 -14.57 -6.48
N PHE A 427 11.35 -14.79 -7.76
CA PHE A 427 10.35 -14.67 -8.83
C PHE A 427 9.18 -15.64 -8.64
N ASP A 428 9.44 -16.89 -8.27
CA ASP A 428 8.40 -17.89 -8.08
C ASP A 428 7.47 -17.50 -6.92
N ASP A 429 7.99 -17.02 -5.80
CA ASP A 429 7.21 -16.50 -4.69
C ASP A 429 6.42 -15.26 -5.11
N PHE A 430 7.06 -14.37 -5.88
CA PHE A 430 6.41 -13.14 -6.36
C PHE A 430 5.25 -13.44 -7.30
N VAL A 431 5.45 -14.24 -8.34
CA VAL A 431 4.38 -14.54 -9.31
C VAL A 431 3.21 -15.28 -8.64
N HIS A 432 3.49 -16.24 -7.74
CA HIS A 432 2.45 -16.97 -7.02
C HIS A 432 1.82 -16.18 -5.85
N SER A 433 2.33 -14.98 -5.55
CA SER A 433 1.66 -14.04 -4.67
C SER A 433 0.57 -13.23 -5.39
N LEU A 434 0.55 -13.24 -6.72
CA LEU A 434 -0.45 -12.51 -7.51
C LEU A 434 -1.73 -13.34 -7.65
N ALA A 435 -2.85 -12.63 -7.81
CA ALA A 435 -4.14 -13.28 -7.96
C ALA A 435 -4.36 -13.78 -9.39
N GLN A 436 -5.19 -14.83 -9.52
CA GLN A 436 -5.55 -15.48 -10.78
C GLN A 436 -7.03 -15.28 -11.08
N PRO A 437 -7.44 -15.05 -12.35
CA PRO A 437 -8.84 -15.01 -12.75
C PRO A 437 -9.54 -16.35 -12.48
N GLY A 438 -10.80 -16.29 -12.05
CA GLY A 438 -11.60 -17.49 -11.82
C GLY A 438 -11.33 -18.23 -10.49
N HIS A 439 -10.24 -17.90 -9.79
CA HIS A 439 -9.95 -18.44 -8.46
C HIS A 439 -10.60 -17.57 -7.36
N ASN A 440 -10.57 -18.06 -6.12
CA ASN A 440 -11.09 -17.30 -4.98
C ASN A 440 -10.39 -15.95 -4.86
N GLY A 441 -11.15 -14.90 -4.49
CA GLY A 441 -10.64 -13.56 -4.30
C GLY A 441 -11.20 -12.52 -5.28
N PRO A 442 -10.58 -11.34 -5.42
CA PRO A 442 -11.15 -10.20 -6.13
C PRO A 442 -11.31 -10.42 -7.65
N TYR A 443 -10.65 -11.42 -8.23
CA TYR A 443 -10.72 -11.73 -9.67
C TYR A 443 -11.59 -12.94 -10.00
N PHE A 444 -12.34 -13.47 -9.06
CA PHE A 444 -13.24 -14.60 -9.30
C PHE A 444 -14.17 -14.38 -10.51
N SER A 445 -14.60 -13.13 -10.72
CA SER A 445 -15.50 -12.79 -11.83
C SER A 445 -14.78 -12.33 -13.11
N ARG A 446 -13.45 -12.30 -13.17
CA ARG A 446 -12.68 -11.89 -14.35
C ARG A 446 -12.56 -13.02 -15.36
N LEU A 447 -12.45 -12.66 -16.64
CA LEU A 447 -12.31 -13.61 -17.77
C LEU A 447 -13.41 -14.67 -17.77
N ARG A 448 -14.66 -14.28 -17.45
CA ARG A 448 -15.80 -15.20 -17.51
C ARG A 448 -15.99 -15.69 -18.94
N GLY A 449 -16.17 -17.02 -19.09
CA GLY A 449 -16.32 -17.65 -20.39
C GLY A 449 -15.02 -18.14 -21.02
N GLU A 450 -13.86 -17.76 -20.50
CA GLU A 450 -12.58 -18.35 -20.90
C GLU A 450 -12.34 -19.68 -20.16
N SER A 451 -11.54 -20.55 -20.77
CA SER A 451 -11.22 -21.87 -20.18
C SER A 451 -10.39 -21.74 -18.90
N GLU A 452 -10.58 -22.68 -17.97
CA GLU A 452 -9.75 -22.73 -16.74
C GLU A 452 -8.27 -22.83 -17.09
N ALA A 453 -7.90 -23.66 -18.08
CA ALA A 453 -6.53 -23.81 -18.54
C ALA A 453 -5.88 -22.51 -19.03
N LEU A 454 -6.67 -21.53 -19.51
CA LEU A 454 -6.18 -20.19 -19.83
C LEU A 454 -6.01 -19.36 -18.55
N LYS A 455 -7.01 -19.38 -17.68
CA LYS A 455 -7.04 -18.58 -16.43
C LYS A 455 -5.93 -19.00 -15.47
N ASP A 456 -5.66 -20.30 -15.35
CA ASP A 456 -4.61 -20.87 -14.48
C ASP A 456 -3.19 -20.38 -14.81
N ARG A 457 -3.00 -19.83 -15.99
CA ARG A 457 -1.71 -19.32 -16.45
C ARG A 457 -1.53 -17.82 -16.20
N ILE A 458 -2.59 -17.10 -15.85
CA ILE A 458 -2.58 -15.65 -15.73
C ILE A 458 -2.42 -15.26 -14.26
N TYR A 459 -1.34 -14.56 -13.95
CA TYR A 459 -1.03 -14.02 -12.64
C TYR A 459 -0.95 -12.50 -12.75
N MET A 460 -1.84 -11.78 -12.09
CA MET A 460 -1.94 -10.35 -12.30
C MET A 460 -2.34 -9.57 -11.05
N LYS A 461 -2.04 -8.28 -11.06
CA LYS A 461 -2.53 -7.30 -10.10
C LYS A 461 -3.46 -6.31 -10.81
N SER A 462 -4.61 -6.02 -10.21
CA SER A 462 -5.47 -4.93 -10.65
C SER A 462 -5.10 -3.61 -10.00
N GLY A 463 -5.49 -2.51 -10.66
CA GLY A 463 -5.56 -1.18 -10.09
C GLY A 463 -6.88 -0.54 -10.47
N SER A 464 -7.57 0.07 -9.48
CA SER A 464 -8.88 0.69 -9.71
C SER A 464 -9.06 1.91 -8.82
N MET A 465 -9.47 3.01 -9.41
CA MET A 465 -9.98 4.21 -8.75
C MET A 465 -10.95 4.92 -9.71
N GLY A 466 -11.52 6.05 -9.32
CA GLY A 466 -12.43 6.82 -10.19
C GLY A 466 -11.82 7.07 -11.56
N GLY A 467 -12.43 6.51 -12.63
CA GLY A 467 -11.97 6.64 -14.01
C GLY A 467 -10.72 5.85 -14.40
N VAL A 468 -10.15 5.04 -13.51
CA VAL A 468 -8.89 4.29 -13.74
C VAL A 468 -9.12 2.79 -13.59
N ARG A 469 -8.63 2.01 -14.57
CA ARG A 469 -8.60 0.54 -14.52
C ARG A 469 -7.29 0.04 -15.12
N CYS A 470 -6.53 -0.71 -14.31
CA CYS A 470 -5.22 -1.21 -14.70
C CYS A 470 -5.08 -2.69 -14.34
N TYR A 471 -4.38 -3.44 -15.19
CA TYR A 471 -3.99 -4.83 -14.95
C TYR A 471 -2.59 -5.05 -15.49
N SER A 472 -1.70 -5.59 -14.66
CA SER A 472 -0.33 -5.93 -15.07
C SER A 472 0.10 -7.23 -14.43
N GLY A 473 0.96 -7.99 -15.10
CA GLY A 473 1.42 -9.26 -14.60
C GLY A 473 2.02 -10.16 -15.68
N TYR A 474 1.82 -11.46 -15.50
CA TYR A 474 2.43 -12.50 -16.30
C TYR A 474 1.40 -13.49 -16.82
N VAL A 475 1.71 -14.09 -17.98
CA VAL A 475 1.07 -15.31 -18.45
C VAL A 475 2.14 -16.38 -18.54
N LEU A 476 2.03 -17.44 -17.73
CA LEU A 476 2.95 -18.55 -17.76
C LEU A 476 2.68 -19.44 -18.98
N PRO A 477 3.71 -19.91 -19.69
CA PRO A 477 3.55 -20.67 -20.92
C PRO A 477 3.14 -22.12 -20.66
N VAL A 478 2.43 -22.72 -21.60
CA VAL A 478 2.14 -24.16 -21.60
C VAL A 478 3.42 -24.98 -21.85
N SER A 479 4.36 -24.41 -22.62
CA SER A 479 5.65 -25.05 -22.94
C SER A 479 6.56 -25.23 -21.73
N GLY A 480 6.34 -24.45 -20.65
CA GLY A 480 7.28 -24.35 -19.53
C GLY A 480 8.56 -23.57 -19.86
N GLU A 481 8.75 -23.12 -21.09
CA GLU A 481 9.93 -22.40 -21.53
C GLU A 481 9.88 -20.93 -21.06
N LYS A 482 10.89 -20.50 -20.31
CA LYS A 482 10.96 -19.14 -19.75
C LYS A 482 10.85 -18.04 -20.82
N LYS A 483 11.37 -18.27 -22.02
CA LYS A 483 11.30 -17.32 -23.14
C LYS A 483 9.87 -17.03 -23.61
N ASP A 484 8.94 -17.97 -23.39
CA ASP A 484 7.55 -17.90 -23.81
C ASP A 484 6.65 -17.26 -22.73
N ILE A 485 7.18 -16.90 -21.57
CA ILE A 485 6.45 -16.11 -20.57
C ILE A 485 6.07 -14.77 -21.21
N ILE A 486 4.78 -14.42 -21.13
CA ILE A 486 4.29 -13.11 -21.55
C ILE A 486 4.24 -12.20 -20.34
N ILE A 487 4.77 -10.98 -20.48
CA ILE A 487 4.67 -9.90 -19.53
C ILE A 487 3.73 -8.87 -20.12
N PHE A 488 2.74 -8.42 -19.37
CA PHE A 488 1.78 -7.45 -19.87
C PHE A 488 1.45 -6.35 -18.87
N SER A 489 1.07 -5.20 -19.40
CA SER A 489 0.49 -4.09 -18.67
C SER A 489 -0.60 -3.45 -19.54
N VAL A 490 -1.82 -3.39 -19.01
CA VAL A 490 -3.00 -2.76 -19.60
C VAL A 490 -3.47 -1.68 -18.65
N MET A 491 -3.43 -0.43 -19.07
CA MET A 491 -3.79 0.72 -18.25
C MET A 491 -4.79 1.63 -18.97
N THR A 492 -5.88 1.99 -18.28
CA THR A 492 -6.87 2.95 -18.76
C THR A 492 -7.12 4.03 -17.74
N ASN A 493 -7.10 5.29 -18.16
CA ASN A 493 -7.33 6.46 -17.31
C ASN A 493 -8.40 7.37 -17.92
N ASN A 494 -9.13 8.08 -17.06
CA ASN A 494 -10.16 9.07 -17.44
C ASN A 494 -11.26 8.49 -18.35
N VAL A 495 -11.55 7.20 -18.22
CA VAL A 495 -12.61 6.54 -19.00
C VAL A 495 -13.95 6.79 -18.33
N THR A 496 -14.89 7.41 -19.05
CA THR A 496 -16.22 7.75 -18.55
C THR A 496 -17.29 6.70 -18.87
N ALA A 497 -16.96 5.73 -19.73
CA ALA A 497 -17.87 4.65 -20.10
C ALA A 497 -18.21 3.74 -18.88
N PRO A 498 -19.40 3.09 -18.91
CA PRO A 498 -19.80 2.18 -17.82
C PRO A 498 -18.74 1.13 -17.51
N GLY A 499 -18.40 0.99 -16.24
CA GLY A 499 -17.31 0.12 -15.77
C GLY A 499 -17.43 -1.33 -16.27
N SER A 500 -18.66 -1.87 -16.38
CA SER A 500 -18.89 -3.23 -16.90
C SER A 500 -18.42 -3.40 -18.37
N LYS A 501 -18.62 -2.37 -19.20
CA LYS A 501 -18.15 -2.40 -20.60
C LYS A 501 -16.63 -2.29 -20.69
N VAL A 502 -16.04 -1.41 -19.86
CA VAL A 502 -14.58 -1.26 -19.76
C VAL A 502 -13.93 -2.56 -19.30
N PHE A 503 -14.48 -3.20 -18.28
CA PHE A 503 -14.00 -4.49 -17.81
C PHE A 503 -14.10 -5.60 -18.86
N ALA A 504 -15.21 -5.67 -19.61
CA ALA A 504 -15.37 -6.67 -20.68
C ALA A 504 -14.33 -6.49 -21.80
N ALA A 505 -14.03 -5.24 -22.16
CA ALA A 505 -13.00 -4.94 -23.16
C ALA A 505 -11.60 -5.33 -22.67
N ILE A 506 -11.26 -4.99 -21.42
CA ILE A 506 -9.97 -5.36 -20.81
C ILE A 506 -9.84 -6.88 -20.69
N ASP A 507 -10.88 -7.59 -20.24
CA ASP A 507 -10.87 -9.06 -20.16
C ASP A 507 -10.59 -9.67 -21.52
N LYS A 508 -11.20 -9.14 -22.59
CA LYS A 508 -10.96 -9.65 -23.96
C LYS A 508 -9.52 -9.36 -24.42
N ILE A 509 -8.97 -8.19 -24.09
CA ILE A 509 -7.56 -7.87 -24.39
C ILE A 509 -6.64 -8.88 -23.70
N ILE A 510 -6.84 -9.11 -22.40
CA ILE A 510 -6.00 -10.04 -21.61
C ILE A 510 -6.13 -11.48 -22.14
N ALA A 511 -7.35 -11.92 -22.46
CA ALA A 511 -7.58 -13.25 -23.04
C ALA A 511 -6.83 -13.46 -24.37
N LEU A 512 -6.89 -12.47 -25.26
CA LEU A 512 -6.17 -12.51 -26.55
C LEU A 512 -4.65 -12.51 -26.35
N ILE A 513 -4.12 -11.68 -25.44
CA ILE A 513 -2.70 -11.68 -25.07
C ILE A 513 -2.31 -13.07 -24.53
N ALA A 514 -3.10 -13.63 -23.63
CA ALA A 514 -2.82 -14.93 -23.00
C ALA A 514 -2.91 -16.11 -23.97
N SER A 515 -3.68 -15.98 -25.05
CA SER A 515 -3.76 -16.97 -26.12
C SER A 515 -2.52 -16.98 -27.03
N GLY A 516 -1.67 -15.94 -26.97
CA GLY A 516 -0.47 -15.84 -27.79
C GLY A 516 -0.75 -15.51 -29.26
N ASN A 517 -1.93 -14.96 -29.56
CA ASN A 517 -2.41 -14.67 -30.94
C ASN A 517 -2.32 -13.18 -31.28
#